data_44290566284f18cbed1cda3195299244
#
_entry.id   44290566284f18cbed1cda3195299244
#
_cell.length_a   1.000
_cell.length_b   1.000
_cell.length_c   1.000
_cell.angle_alpha   90.00
_cell.angle_beta   90.00
_cell.angle_gamma   90.00
#
_symmetry.space_group_name_H-M   'P 1'
#
loop_
_entity.id
_entity.type
_entity.pdbx_description
1 polymer ?
#
loop_
_entity_poly.entity_id
_entity_poly.type
_entity_poly.pdbx_seq_one_letter_code
_entity_poly.pdbx_strand_id
1 'polypeptide(L)'
;MSTKKTKNKTGRPRIELDPKQAKIFGYFRATYDTMAEHIGCHVDTIRAAMQDENSEFSKAYKKGFSGMKMKLSEAQIKTAIEDRNPTLLVWLGKNYLGQTENPLGDEEDYVSALFDGWDD
;
A
#
# COMPACT_ATOMS: atom_id res chain seq x y z
N MET A 1 32.64 -6.59 -9.99
CA MET A 1 32.21 -6.79 -10.29
C MET A 1 31.56 -7.65 -10.66
N SER A 2 31.23 -7.84 -11.17
CA SER A 2 30.55 -8.71 -11.59
C SER A 2 30.81 -9.95 -11.12
N THR A 3 31.43 -10.10 -10.22
CA THR A 3 31.68 -11.34 -9.75
C THR A 3 30.47 -12.11 -9.46
N LYS A 4 29.40 -11.55 -9.11
CA LYS A 4 28.25 -12.27 -8.83
C LYS A 4 27.81 -13.06 -9.96
N LYS A 5 27.94 -12.64 -11.11
CA LYS A 5 27.56 -13.37 -12.16
C LYS A 5 28.33 -14.57 -12.28
N THR A 6 29.52 -14.54 -12.00
CA THR A 6 30.32 -15.67 -12.19
C THR A 6 30.03 -16.75 -11.22
N LYS A 7 29.38 -16.44 -10.15
CA LYS A 7 29.09 -17.43 -9.22
C LYS A 7 28.11 -18.40 -9.68
N ASN A 8 27.29 -18.08 -10.57
CA ASN A 8 26.29 -18.95 -11.01
C ASN A 8 26.78 -19.97 -11.94
N LYS A 9 27.38 -21.00 -11.46
CA LYS A 9 27.86 -21.96 -12.26
C LYS A 9 26.93 -22.93 -12.78
N THR A 10 25.76 -23.00 -12.40
CA THR A 10 24.85 -23.94 -12.88
C THR A 10 24.24 -23.60 -14.17
N GLY A 11 24.75 -22.76 -14.84
CA GLY A 11 24.26 -22.48 -16.12
C GLY A 11 23.20 -21.41 -16.23
N ARG A 12 22.35 -21.27 -15.28
CA ARG A 12 21.34 -20.26 -15.39
C ARG A 12 21.80 -19.03 -14.66
N PRO A 13 21.87 -17.89 -15.30
CA PRO A 13 22.30 -16.69 -14.63
C PRO A 13 21.33 -16.33 -13.52
N ARG A 14 21.85 -15.84 -12.43
CA ARG A 14 21.01 -15.44 -11.35
C ARG A 14 20.45 -14.10 -11.64
N ILE A 15 19.16 -13.92 -11.45
CA ILE A 15 18.53 -12.64 -11.66
C ILE A 15 18.64 -11.84 -10.38
N GLU A 16 19.16 -10.63 -10.50
CA GLU A 16 19.25 -9.80 -9.33
C GLU A 16 18.02 -8.97 -9.19
N LEU A 17 17.46 -8.95 -8.03
CA LEU A 17 16.26 -8.17 -7.77
C LEU A 17 16.65 -6.84 -7.15
N ASP A 18 16.37 -5.77 -7.85
CA ASP A 18 16.79 -4.43 -7.45
C ASP A 18 15.79 -3.82 -6.48
N PRO A 19 16.22 -3.47 -5.27
CA PRO A 19 15.29 -2.87 -4.31
C PRO A 19 14.69 -1.55 -4.78
N LYS A 20 15.42 -0.80 -5.60
CA LYS A 20 14.86 0.44 -6.10
C LYS A 20 13.67 0.17 -6.99
N GLN A 21 13.76 -0.89 -7.79
CA GLN A 21 12.66 -1.27 -8.64
C GLN A 21 11.51 -1.80 -7.78
N ALA A 22 11.83 -2.51 -6.70
CA ALA A 22 10.80 -3.03 -5.83
C ALA A 22 9.99 -1.91 -5.20
N LYS A 23 10.65 -0.81 -4.86
CA LYS A 23 9.95 0.31 -4.27
C LYS A 23 8.94 0.90 -5.24
N ILE A 24 9.31 0.99 -6.51
CA ILE A 24 8.41 1.50 -7.53
C ILE A 24 7.25 0.54 -7.72
N PHE A 25 7.55 -0.77 -7.75
CA PHE A 25 6.49 -1.75 -7.87
C PHE A 25 5.52 -1.66 -6.70
N GLY A 26 6.03 -1.43 -5.49
CA GLY A 26 5.17 -1.31 -4.33
C GLY A 26 4.27 -0.10 -4.41
N TYR A 27 4.83 1.00 -4.90
CA TYR A 27 4.06 2.22 -5.04
C TYR A 27 2.85 2.01 -5.95
N PHE A 28 3.00 1.18 -6.98
CA PHE A 28 1.92 0.91 -7.90
C PHE A 28 1.18 -0.40 -7.60
N ARG A 29 1.52 -1.03 -6.49
CA ARG A 29 0.89 -2.28 -6.09
C ARG A 29 0.97 -3.34 -7.18
N ALA A 30 2.13 -3.45 -7.80
CA ALA A 30 2.29 -4.41 -8.87
C ALA A 30 2.13 -5.84 -8.33
N THR A 31 1.51 -6.70 -9.12
CA THR A 31 1.35 -8.08 -8.72
C THR A 31 2.63 -8.85 -8.97
N TYR A 32 2.71 -10.04 -8.41
CA TYR A 32 3.89 -10.87 -8.62
C TYR A 32 4.09 -11.15 -10.11
N ASP A 33 3.01 -11.43 -10.82
CA ASP A 33 3.11 -11.71 -12.24
C ASP A 33 3.64 -10.50 -13.01
N THR A 34 3.14 -9.33 -12.70
CA THR A 34 3.58 -8.12 -13.37
C THR A 34 5.06 -7.86 -13.09
N MET A 35 5.47 -8.04 -11.85
CA MET A 35 6.86 -7.81 -11.51
C MET A 35 7.76 -8.82 -12.22
N ALA A 36 7.34 -10.08 -12.27
CA ALA A 36 8.14 -11.11 -12.91
C ALA A 36 8.27 -10.83 -14.41
N GLU A 37 7.18 -10.38 -15.01
CA GLU A 37 7.21 -10.08 -16.41
C GLU A 37 8.12 -8.90 -16.71
N HIS A 38 8.03 -7.89 -15.90
CA HIS A 38 8.84 -6.69 -16.11
C HIS A 38 10.33 -6.97 -15.90
N ILE A 39 10.66 -7.75 -14.90
CA ILE A 39 12.04 -8.06 -14.59
C ILE A 39 12.58 -9.13 -15.54
N GLY A 40 11.73 -9.99 -16.03
CA GLY A 40 12.16 -11.06 -16.91
C GLY A 40 12.55 -12.31 -16.16
N CYS A 41 11.87 -12.61 -15.09
CA CYS A 41 12.18 -13.81 -14.32
C CYS A 41 10.90 -14.60 -14.07
N HIS A 42 11.04 -15.75 -13.46
CA HIS A 42 9.88 -16.56 -13.18
C HIS A 42 9.14 -16.00 -11.97
N VAL A 43 7.84 -16.14 -11.94
CA VAL A 43 7.05 -15.61 -10.85
C VAL A 43 7.44 -16.24 -9.52
N ASP A 44 7.94 -17.47 -9.51
CA ASP A 44 8.34 -18.07 -8.27
C ASP A 44 9.53 -17.37 -7.63
N THR A 45 10.39 -16.76 -8.44
CA THR A 45 11.51 -15.99 -7.93
C THR A 45 10.98 -14.76 -7.18
N ILE A 46 9.96 -14.12 -7.73
CA ILE A 46 9.38 -12.98 -7.08
C ILE A 46 8.65 -13.41 -5.81
N ARG A 47 7.93 -14.52 -5.88
CA ARG A 47 7.19 -14.99 -4.73
C ARG A 47 8.14 -15.29 -3.58
N ALA A 48 9.25 -15.95 -3.85
CA ALA A 48 10.21 -16.27 -2.82
C ALA A 48 10.78 -15.00 -2.20
N ALA A 49 11.12 -14.04 -3.04
CA ALA A 49 11.67 -12.78 -2.52
C ALA A 49 10.66 -12.03 -1.68
N MET A 50 9.41 -12.04 -2.10
CA MET A 50 8.39 -11.29 -1.36
C MET A 50 8.00 -11.98 -0.06
N GLN A 51 8.09 -13.29 0.00
CA GLN A 51 7.74 -13.99 1.21
C GLN A 51 8.87 -14.00 2.24
N ASP A 52 10.07 -13.64 1.83
CA ASP A 52 11.19 -13.55 2.74
C ASP A 52 11.17 -12.15 3.34
N GLU A 53 10.69 -12.02 4.56
CA GLU A 53 10.59 -10.72 5.19
C GLU A 53 11.90 -10.02 5.39
N ASN A 54 12.99 -10.74 5.34
CA ASN A 54 14.29 -10.13 5.49
C ASN A 54 14.90 -9.70 4.16
N SER A 55 14.23 -10.00 3.05
CA SER A 55 14.80 -9.64 1.77
C SER A 55 14.68 -8.13 1.55
N GLU A 56 15.69 -7.55 0.95
CA GLU A 56 15.67 -6.12 0.67
C GLU A 56 14.58 -5.79 -0.34
N PHE A 57 14.29 -6.75 -1.23
CA PHE A 57 13.25 -6.54 -2.22
C PHE A 57 11.88 -6.42 -1.54
N SER A 58 11.61 -7.31 -0.59
CA SER A 58 10.33 -7.28 0.11
C SER A 58 10.19 -6.01 0.94
N LYS A 59 11.27 -5.63 1.63
CA LYS A 59 11.22 -4.43 2.45
C LYS A 59 10.99 -3.19 1.59
N ALA A 60 11.66 -3.13 0.45
CA ALA A 60 11.52 -1.98 -0.43
C ALA A 60 10.12 -1.91 -1.02
N TYR A 61 9.55 -3.06 -1.37
CA TYR A 61 8.18 -3.09 -1.90
C TYR A 61 7.22 -2.55 -0.86
N LYS A 62 7.35 -3.00 0.38
CA LYS A 62 6.46 -2.54 1.43
C LYS A 62 6.60 -1.05 1.69
N LYS A 63 7.82 -0.56 1.58
CA LYS A 63 8.05 0.85 1.78
C LYS A 63 7.38 1.66 0.67
N GLY A 64 7.49 1.19 -0.57
CA GLY A 64 6.82 1.88 -1.68
C GLY A 64 5.31 1.87 -1.52
N PHE A 65 4.77 0.73 -1.10
CA PHE A 65 3.35 0.60 -0.91
C PHE A 65 2.87 1.54 0.20
N SER A 66 3.62 1.64 1.30
CA SER A 66 3.26 2.54 2.38
C SER A 66 3.30 3.99 1.91
N GLY A 67 4.30 4.32 1.10
CA GLY A 67 4.37 5.67 0.56
C GLY A 67 3.18 6.01 -0.32
N MET A 68 2.74 5.05 -1.11
CA MET A 68 1.57 5.26 -1.95
C MET A 68 0.33 5.47 -1.10
N LYS A 69 0.18 4.67 -0.03
CA LYS A 69 -1.00 4.81 0.82
C LYS A 69 -1.05 6.18 1.45
N MET A 70 0.10 6.68 1.88
CA MET A 70 0.14 8.01 2.46
C MET A 70 -0.24 9.07 1.45
N LYS A 71 0.31 8.98 0.25
CA LYS A 71 0.02 9.95 -0.77
C LYS A 71 -1.43 9.90 -1.22
N LEU A 72 -1.97 8.70 -1.32
CA LEU A 72 -3.36 8.57 -1.71
C LEU A 72 -4.28 9.13 -0.65
N SER A 73 -3.98 8.84 0.62
CA SER A 73 -4.78 9.37 1.70
C SER A 73 -4.72 10.89 1.72
N GLU A 74 -3.53 11.43 1.52
CA GLU A 74 -3.38 12.87 1.49
C GLU A 74 -4.23 13.48 0.38
N ALA A 75 -4.18 12.88 -0.81
CA ALA A 75 -4.95 13.40 -1.92
C ALA A 75 -6.45 13.33 -1.66
N GLN A 76 -6.89 12.22 -1.08
CA GLN A 76 -8.31 12.07 -0.78
C GLN A 76 -8.76 13.10 0.24
N ILE A 77 -7.99 13.27 1.31
CA ILE A 77 -8.35 14.19 2.36
C ILE A 77 -8.35 15.63 1.84
N LYS A 78 -7.34 15.97 1.07
CA LYS A 78 -7.27 17.31 0.53
C LYS A 78 -8.45 17.61 -0.40
N THR A 79 -8.76 16.68 -1.29
CA THR A 79 -9.86 16.88 -2.21
C THR A 79 -11.19 16.98 -1.45
N ALA A 80 -11.35 16.15 -0.45
CA ALA A 80 -12.58 16.19 0.33
C ALA A 80 -12.74 17.53 1.04
N ILE A 81 -11.66 17.97 1.68
CA ILE A 81 -11.74 19.19 2.47
C ILE A 81 -11.73 20.45 1.64
N GLU A 82 -10.81 20.55 0.72
CA GLU A 82 -10.67 21.78 -0.05
C GLU A 82 -11.75 21.95 -1.09
N ASP A 83 -12.08 20.88 -1.78
CA ASP A 83 -13.10 20.95 -2.80
C ASP A 83 -14.48 20.60 -2.28
N ARG A 84 -14.54 20.20 -1.02
CA ARG A 84 -15.80 19.82 -0.39
C ARG A 84 -16.55 18.78 -1.22
N ASN A 85 -15.81 17.80 -1.72
CA ASN A 85 -16.38 16.76 -2.55
C ASN A 85 -17.30 15.88 -1.72
N PRO A 86 -18.60 15.86 -1.98
CA PRO A 86 -19.52 15.14 -1.12
C PRO A 86 -19.30 13.64 -1.10
N THR A 87 -18.96 13.07 -2.21
CA THR A 87 -18.74 11.65 -2.27
C THR A 87 -17.55 11.26 -1.39
N LEU A 88 -16.46 12.02 -1.48
CA LEU A 88 -15.29 11.72 -0.68
C LEU A 88 -15.53 12.04 0.79
N LEU A 89 -16.29 13.07 1.08
CA LEU A 89 -16.57 13.39 2.48
C LEU A 89 -17.35 12.25 3.13
N VAL A 90 -18.32 11.70 2.43
CA VAL A 90 -19.08 10.59 2.97
C VAL A 90 -18.21 9.36 3.11
N TRP A 91 -17.42 9.06 2.08
CA TRP A 91 -16.58 7.86 2.10
C TRP A 91 -15.53 7.94 3.22
N LEU A 92 -14.88 9.09 3.35
CA LEU A 92 -13.87 9.24 4.38
C LEU A 92 -14.51 9.24 5.77
N GLY A 93 -15.69 9.82 5.90
CA GLY A 93 -16.37 9.78 7.16
C GLY A 93 -16.66 8.36 7.61
N LYS A 94 -17.12 7.52 6.68
CA LYS A 94 -17.41 6.16 7.01
C LYS A 94 -16.16 5.37 7.34
N ASN A 95 -15.12 5.56 6.60
CA ASN A 95 -13.92 4.75 6.75
C ASN A 95 -12.93 5.25 7.78
N TYR A 96 -12.86 6.53 7.98
CA TYR A 96 -11.89 7.08 8.94
C TYR A 96 -12.53 7.44 10.27
N LEU A 97 -13.78 7.85 10.27
CA LEU A 97 -14.42 8.31 11.48
C LEU A 97 -15.51 7.39 12.00
N GLY A 98 -15.73 6.31 11.33
CA GLY A 98 -16.70 5.36 11.80
C GLY A 98 -18.14 5.77 11.65
N GLN A 99 -18.41 6.72 10.79
CA GLN A 99 -19.76 7.18 10.59
C GLN A 99 -20.54 6.17 9.78
N THR A 100 -21.81 6.04 10.05
CA THR A 100 -22.65 5.10 9.32
C THR A 100 -23.94 5.76 8.94
N GLU A 101 -24.58 5.17 7.96
CA GLU A 101 -25.87 5.69 7.53
C GLU A 101 -26.96 5.35 8.53
N ASN A 102 -26.76 4.28 9.26
CA ASN A 102 -27.69 3.91 10.28
C ASN A 102 -26.97 3.97 11.59
N PRO A 103 -26.93 5.10 12.16
CA PRO A 103 -26.16 5.30 13.36
C PRO A 103 -26.74 4.48 14.46
N LEU A 104 -25.93 3.83 15.11
CA LEU A 104 -26.12 3.28 16.25
C LEU A 104 -27.37 3.03 16.78
N GLY A 105 -27.81 2.37 17.03
CA GLY A 105 -28.92 2.08 17.72
C GLY A 105 -29.99 3.04 17.45
N ASP A 106 -29.85 4.18 17.83
CA ASP A 106 -30.88 5.13 17.55
C ASP A 106 -30.28 6.51 17.47
N GLU A 107 -31.12 7.44 17.17
CA GLU A 107 -30.72 8.80 16.96
C GLU A 107 -30.13 9.43 18.19
N GLU A 108 -30.68 9.08 19.29
CA GLU A 108 -30.21 9.63 20.54
C GLU A 108 -28.78 9.25 20.81
N ASP A 109 -28.45 7.99 20.61
CA ASP A 109 -27.09 7.55 20.84
C ASP A 109 -26.14 8.25 19.88
N TYR A 110 -26.56 8.45 18.65
CA TYR A 110 -25.71 9.08 17.68
C TYR A 110 -25.43 10.54 18.05
N VAL A 111 -26.46 11.24 18.44
CA VAL A 111 -26.31 12.64 18.82
C VAL A 111 -25.44 12.74 20.08
N SER A 112 -25.66 11.86 21.02
CA SER A 112 -24.88 11.86 22.22
C SER A 112 -23.42 11.62 21.93
N ALA A 113 -23.12 10.70 21.03
CA ALA A 113 -21.74 10.42 20.67
C ALA A 113 -21.10 11.60 19.98
N LEU A 114 -21.85 12.32 19.19
CA LEU A 114 -21.31 13.46 18.47
C LEU A 114 -20.86 14.55 19.42
N PHE A 115 -21.61 14.81 20.46
CA PHE A 115 -21.29 15.87 21.38
C PHE A 115 -20.54 15.42 22.60
N ASP A 116 -20.16 14.16 22.63
CA ASP A 116 -19.42 13.65 23.76
C ASP A 116 -18.08 14.33 23.73
N GLY A 117 -17.61 14.87 24.65
CA GLY A 117 -16.35 15.53 24.64
C GLY A 117 -16.43 17.02 24.42
N TRP A 118 -17.58 17.50 24.01
CA TRP A 118 -17.71 18.92 23.79
C TRP A 118 -17.99 19.60 25.12
N ASP A 119 -18.49 18.88 26.05
CA ASP A 119 -18.83 19.45 27.32
C ASP A 119 -17.69 19.60 28.25
N ASP A 120 -16.57 19.23 27.89
CA ASP A 120 -15.43 19.37 28.76
C ASP A 120 -14.72 20.64 28.64
#